data_8b68b8a2d30faf888fd036d525741af0
#
_entry.id   8b68b8a2d30faf888fd036d525741af0
#
_cell.length_a   1.000
_cell.length_b   1.000
_cell.length_c   1.000
_cell.angle_alpha   90.00
_cell.angle_beta   90.00
_cell.angle_gamma   90.00
#
_symmetry.space_group_name_H-M   'P 1'
#
loop_
_entity.id
_entity.type
_entity.pdbx_description
1 polymer ?
#
loop_
_entity_poly.entity_id
_entity_poly.type
_entity_poly.pdbx_seq_one_letter_code
_entity_poly.pdbx_strand_id
1 'polypeptide(L)'
;MLSLITSKITDMSSFSVGNITFGGGDLSFILGPCVVESAQHAMFMAQEISDICKHVGVGVVYKSSFDKANRSSIESYRGEGMEFGLEVLAQVKDEIGVPVITDVHEPWQVEKTAEVADILQIPAFLCRQTDLLVAAAKSGRAVNVKKGQFLAPWDARNIVEKLQGAGCEKILLTERGASFGYNNLVVDLRSFPIMRSFGVPVVFDVTHSLQLPGGLGKATGGQSEYIENFARAGVACGVDAIFMEVHDNPAKAPSDGPNQLPLARLEKLLVKLKQIHELVNDDRTGERNGEARSVSTSVEGGV
;
A
#
# COMPACT_ATOMS: atom_id res chain seq x y z
N MET A 1 2.70 4.09 32.50
CA MET A 1 2.73 4.26 31.04
C MET A 1 2.13 3.07 30.27
N LEU A 2 1.60 2.06 30.95
CA LEU A 2 0.93 0.88 30.32
C LEU A 2 -0.61 0.91 30.38
N SER A 3 -1.24 1.93 30.96
CA SER A 3 -2.70 1.97 31.15
C SER A 3 -3.48 2.70 30.04
N LEU A 4 -2.83 3.10 28.95
CA LEU A 4 -3.47 3.82 27.83
C LEU A 4 -3.76 2.95 26.61
N ILE A 5 -3.47 1.65 26.65
CA ILE A 5 -3.66 0.74 25.49
C ILE A 5 -5.05 0.12 25.43
N THR A 6 -5.87 0.25 26.47
CA THR A 6 -7.24 -0.30 26.51
C THR A 6 -8.36 0.70 26.21
N SER A 7 -8.05 1.90 25.72
CA SER A 7 -9.07 2.88 25.38
C SER A 7 -9.38 2.86 23.89
N LYS A 8 -10.55 2.31 23.58
CA LYS A 8 -11.29 2.43 22.33
C LYS A 8 -10.49 1.99 21.09
N ILE A 9 -10.82 0.82 20.58
CA ILE A 9 -10.78 0.58 19.13
C ILE A 9 -11.64 1.71 18.56
N THR A 10 -11.03 2.80 18.13
CA THR A 10 -11.70 3.83 17.34
C THR A 10 -12.24 3.09 16.13
N ASP A 11 -13.54 3.24 15.87
CA ASP A 11 -14.14 2.68 14.66
C ASP A 11 -13.25 3.09 13.50
N MET A 12 -12.66 2.10 12.84
CA MET A 12 -11.76 2.35 11.72
C MET A 12 -12.56 3.01 10.61
N SER A 13 -12.07 4.14 10.10
CA SER A 13 -12.69 4.79 8.97
C SER A 13 -12.60 3.86 7.75
N SER A 14 -13.75 3.54 7.17
CA SER A 14 -13.81 2.89 5.87
C SER A 14 -14.22 3.91 4.81
N PHE A 15 -13.65 3.79 3.62
CA PHE A 15 -14.03 4.65 2.49
C PHE A 15 -13.84 3.92 1.17
N SER A 16 -14.54 4.40 0.14
CA SER A 16 -14.45 3.80 -1.19
C SER A 16 -13.80 4.75 -2.20
N VAL A 17 -13.08 4.15 -3.14
CA VAL A 17 -12.49 4.78 -4.31
C VAL A 17 -12.97 3.98 -5.52
N GLY A 18 -13.86 4.57 -6.32
CA GLY A 18 -14.63 3.81 -7.30
C GLY A 18 -15.41 2.69 -6.60
N ASN A 19 -15.22 1.47 -7.06
CA ASN A 19 -15.83 0.25 -6.51
C ASN A 19 -14.95 -0.46 -5.46
N ILE A 20 -13.82 0.12 -5.06
CA ILE A 20 -12.87 -0.48 -4.13
C ILE A 20 -13.05 0.15 -2.74
N THR A 21 -13.27 -0.68 -1.72
CA THR A 21 -13.41 -0.23 -0.34
C THR A 21 -12.15 -0.56 0.47
N PHE A 22 -11.64 0.42 1.19
CA PHE A 22 -10.55 0.27 2.15
C PHE A 22 -11.08 0.34 3.57
N GLY A 23 -10.63 -0.55 4.44
CA GLY A 23 -11.05 -0.58 5.85
C GLY A 23 -12.42 -1.22 6.12
N GLY A 24 -13.12 -1.69 5.08
CA GLY A 24 -14.47 -2.29 5.17
C GLY A 24 -14.51 -3.77 5.53
N GLY A 25 -13.36 -4.41 5.70
CA GLY A 25 -13.27 -5.85 5.97
C GLY A 25 -12.78 -6.66 4.78
N ASP A 26 -12.87 -6.15 3.56
CA ASP A 26 -12.31 -6.78 2.36
C ASP A 26 -10.82 -6.47 2.21
N LEU A 27 -10.07 -7.42 1.64
CA LEU A 27 -8.68 -7.20 1.26
C LEU A 27 -8.61 -6.58 -0.13
N SER A 28 -8.10 -5.35 -0.21
CA SER A 28 -7.90 -4.63 -1.46
C SER A 28 -6.46 -4.70 -1.95
N PHE A 29 -6.26 -4.46 -3.24
CA PHE A 29 -4.92 -4.52 -3.84
C PHE A 29 -4.59 -3.23 -4.59
N ILE A 30 -3.32 -2.81 -4.50
CA ILE A 30 -2.72 -1.72 -5.28
C ILE A 30 -1.61 -2.35 -6.11
N LEU A 31 -1.83 -2.49 -7.41
CA LEU A 31 -0.97 -3.27 -8.31
C LEU A 31 -0.65 -2.50 -9.60
N GLY A 32 0.54 -2.71 -10.15
CA GLY A 32 0.95 -2.17 -11.44
C GLY A 32 2.46 -2.03 -11.55
N PRO A 33 2.99 -1.62 -12.70
CA PRO A 33 4.43 -1.45 -12.88
C PRO A 33 4.98 -0.25 -12.10
N CYS A 34 6.27 -0.26 -11.86
CA CYS A 34 6.97 0.78 -11.11
C CYS A 34 6.72 2.18 -11.66
N VAL A 35 6.79 2.34 -12.98
CA VAL A 35 6.70 3.61 -13.72
C VAL A 35 5.93 3.40 -15.03
N VAL A 36 5.30 4.43 -15.54
CA VAL A 36 4.72 4.42 -16.89
C VAL A 36 5.86 4.37 -17.91
N GLU A 37 5.97 3.26 -18.65
CA GLU A 37 7.01 3.02 -19.66
C GLU A 37 6.56 3.45 -21.07
N SER A 38 5.31 3.12 -21.39
CA SER A 38 4.62 3.52 -22.60
C SER A 38 3.11 3.36 -22.41
N ALA A 39 2.29 4.01 -23.22
CA ALA A 39 0.85 3.84 -23.20
C ALA A 39 0.45 2.39 -23.46
N GLN A 40 1.07 1.74 -24.47
CA GLN A 40 0.79 0.36 -24.81
C GLN A 40 1.08 -0.61 -23.66
N HIS A 41 2.23 -0.46 -23.00
CA HIS A 41 2.61 -1.32 -21.86
C HIS A 41 1.68 -1.08 -20.65
N ALA A 42 1.37 0.18 -20.35
CA ALA A 42 0.47 0.51 -19.25
C ALA A 42 -0.94 -0.07 -19.46
N MET A 43 -1.50 0.05 -20.67
CA MET A 43 -2.79 -0.52 -21.04
C MET A 43 -2.79 -2.05 -20.94
N PHE A 44 -1.74 -2.70 -21.49
CA PHE A 44 -1.56 -4.14 -21.39
C PHE A 44 -1.53 -4.61 -19.90
N MET A 45 -0.67 -3.99 -19.10
CA MET A 45 -0.53 -4.35 -17.69
C MET A 45 -1.81 -4.11 -16.89
N ALA A 46 -2.50 -3.00 -17.16
CA ALA A 46 -3.76 -2.69 -16.47
C ALA A 46 -4.86 -3.70 -16.83
N GLN A 47 -4.96 -4.09 -18.09
CA GLN A 47 -5.92 -5.09 -18.55
C GLN A 47 -5.66 -6.45 -17.90
N GLU A 48 -4.43 -6.96 -17.99
CA GLU A 48 -4.07 -8.26 -17.43
C GLU A 48 -4.27 -8.31 -15.91
N ILE A 49 -3.83 -7.27 -15.18
CA ILE A 49 -4.03 -7.18 -13.74
C ILE A 49 -5.52 -7.12 -13.39
N SER A 50 -6.31 -6.32 -14.12
CA SER A 50 -7.75 -6.20 -13.90
C SER A 50 -8.46 -7.54 -14.11
N ASP A 51 -8.13 -8.25 -15.18
CA ASP A 51 -8.76 -9.54 -15.52
C ASP A 51 -8.40 -10.62 -14.50
N ILE A 52 -7.14 -10.68 -14.06
CA ILE A 52 -6.71 -11.57 -12.98
C ILE A 52 -7.49 -11.25 -11.68
N CYS A 53 -7.57 -9.97 -11.30
CA CYS A 53 -8.27 -9.57 -10.08
C CYS A 53 -9.78 -9.86 -10.14
N LYS A 54 -10.42 -9.63 -11.29
CA LYS A 54 -11.82 -10.01 -11.53
C LYS A 54 -12.01 -11.52 -11.43
N HIS A 55 -11.13 -12.32 -12.02
CA HIS A 55 -11.20 -13.79 -11.95
C HIS A 55 -11.08 -14.30 -10.51
N VAL A 56 -10.17 -13.76 -9.73
CA VAL A 56 -9.98 -14.12 -8.31
C VAL A 56 -11.10 -13.55 -7.42
N GLY A 57 -11.81 -12.51 -7.87
CA GLY A 57 -12.84 -11.81 -7.12
C GLY A 57 -12.26 -10.94 -6.01
N VAL A 58 -11.29 -10.09 -6.35
CA VAL A 58 -10.67 -9.11 -5.45
C VAL A 58 -10.65 -7.73 -6.08
N GLY A 59 -10.69 -6.68 -5.24
CA GLY A 59 -10.63 -5.30 -5.70
C GLY A 59 -9.22 -4.82 -6.00
N VAL A 60 -9.04 -4.03 -7.07
CA VAL A 60 -7.73 -3.49 -7.46
C VAL A 60 -7.79 -2.00 -7.80
N VAL A 61 -6.77 -1.28 -7.37
CA VAL A 61 -6.40 0.06 -7.84
C VAL A 61 -5.14 -0.08 -8.66
N TYR A 62 -5.14 0.40 -9.91
CA TYR A 62 -3.96 0.36 -10.77
C TYR A 62 -2.97 1.43 -10.37
N LYS A 63 -1.72 1.03 -10.17
CA LYS A 63 -0.63 1.93 -9.77
C LYS A 63 0.45 2.01 -10.83
N SER A 64 0.79 3.21 -11.24
CA SER A 64 2.06 3.49 -11.91
C SER A 64 2.49 4.92 -11.63
N SER A 65 3.80 5.18 -11.57
CA SER A 65 4.33 6.53 -11.34
C SER A 65 4.61 7.22 -12.67
N PHE A 66 4.33 8.52 -12.77
CA PHE A 66 4.73 9.32 -13.93
C PHE A 66 6.18 9.79 -13.84
N ASP A 67 6.76 9.80 -12.66
CA ASP A 67 8.16 10.17 -12.41
C ASP A 67 8.73 9.39 -11.22
N LYS A 68 10.01 9.09 -11.29
CA LYS A 68 10.82 8.53 -10.20
C LYS A 68 11.82 9.59 -9.72
N ALA A 69 11.31 10.56 -8.93
CA ALA A 69 12.07 11.76 -8.55
C ALA A 69 13.26 11.51 -7.61
N ASN A 70 13.31 10.35 -6.93
CA ASN A 70 14.31 10.04 -5.89
C ASN A 70 15.38 9.01 -6.32
N ARG A 71 15.75 9.00 -7.59
CA ARG A 71 16.79 8.08 -8.09
C ARG A 71 18.17 8.33 -7.48
N SER A 72 18.94 7.24 -7.30
CA SER A 72 20.31 7.31 -6.79
C SER A 72 21.29 7.95 -7.77
N SER A 73 21.02 7.91 -9.06
CA SER A 73 21.87 8.53 -10.12
C SER A 73 21.04 9.48 -10.96
N ILE A 74 21.62 10.59 -11.36
CA ILE A 74 21.03 11.55 -12.30
C ILE A 74 20.78 10.95 -13.69
N GLU A 75 21.52 9.91 -14.04
CA GLU A 75 21.42 9.19 -15.31
C GLU A 75 20.29 8.12 -15.31
N SER A 76 19.70 7.82 -14.13
CA SER A 76 18.67 6.80 -14.03
C SER A 76 17.38 7.24 -14.73
N TYR A 77 16.69 6.27 -15.33
CA TYR A 77 15.40 6.51 -15.95
C TYR A 77 14.37 7.01 -14.92
N ARG A 78 13.71 8.09 -15.22
CA ARG A 78 12.73 8.74 -14.32
C ARG A 78 11.29 8.57 -14.81
N GLY A 79 11.06 8.25 -16.06
CA GLY A 79 9.76 8.26 -16.72
C GLY A 79 9.73 9.27 -17.87
N GLU A 80 8.62 9.30 -18.58
CA GLU A 80 8.40 10.20 -19.73
C GLU A 80 7.82 11.58 -19.34
N GLY A 81 7.73 11.83 -18.04
CA GLY A 81 7.23 13.08 -17.49
C GLY A 81 5.76 13.07 -17.08
N MET A 82 5.37 14.12 -16.33
CA MET A 82 4.07 14.19 -15.68
C MET A 82 2.91 14.22 -16.68
N GLU A 83 3.01 15.02 -17.74
CA GLU A 83 1.90 15.18 -18.70
C GLU A 83 1.59 13.88 -19.39
N PHE A 84 2.60 13.25 -20.00
CA PHE A 84 2.44 11.96 -20.65
C PHE A 84 1.95 10.89 -19.67
N GLY A 85 2.54 10.80 -18.47
CA GLY A 85 2.12 9.80 -17.48
C GLY A 85 0.68 9.96 -17.04
N LEU A 86 0.20 11.20 -16.88
CA LEU A 86 -1.20 11.46 -16.51
C LEU A 86 -2.15 11.16 -17.67
N GLU A 87 -1.81 11.47 -18.91
CA GLU A 87 -2.60 11.08 -20.10
C GLU A 87 -2.77 9.56 -20.16
N VAL A 88 -1.69 8.81 -19.97
CA VAL A 88 -1.72 7.32 -19.97
C VAL A 88 -2.58 6.79 -18.82
N LEU A 89 -2.46 7.36 -17.61
CA LEU A 89 -3.28 6.94 -16.47
C LEU A 89 -4.76 7.27 -16.66
N ALA A 90 -5.08 8.40 -17.30
CA ALA A 90 -6.45 8.73 -17.67
C ALA A 90 -7.02 7.70 -18.66
N GLN A 91 -6.23 7.33 -19.67
CA GLN A 91 -6.62 6.29 -20.63
C GLN A 91 -6.87 4.93 -19.94
N VAL A 92 -5.99 4.50 -19.03
CA VAL A 92 -6.19 3.27 -18.24
C VAL A 92 -7.51 3.33 -17.46
N LYS A 93 -7.78 4.46 -16.81
CA LYS A 93 -9.01 4.64 -16.03
C LYS A 93 -10.26 4.57 -16.90
N ASP A 94 -10.26 5.24 -18.04
CA ASP A 94 -11.42 5.35 -18.92
C ASP A 94 -11.70 4.06 -19.68
N GLU A 95 -10.67 3.38 -20.20
CA GLU A 95 -10.83 2.19 -21.04
C GLU A 95 -10.92 0.89 -20.23
N ILE A 96 -10.13 0.75 -19.16
CA ILE A 96 -10.12 -0.47 -18.33
C ILE A 96 -11.14 -0.39 -17.18
N GLY A 97 -11.49 0.83 -16.76
CA GLY A 97 -12.51 1.06 -15.72
C GLY A 97 -12.01 0.75 -14.29
N VAL A 98 -10.71 0.86 -14.04
CA VAL A 98 -10.11 0.68 -12.71
C VAL A 98 -9.69 2.02 -12.12
N PRO A 99 -9.84 2.25 -10.81
CA PRO A 99 -9.28 3.43 -10.16
C PRO A 99 -7.75 3.45 -10.29
N VAL A 100 -7.18 4.66 -10.34
CA VAL A 100 -5.72 4.83 -10.51
C VAL A 100 -5.09 5.58 -9.34
N ILE A 101 -3.85 5.21 -9.03
CA ILE A 101 -3.00 5.85 -8.01
C ILE A 101 -1.64 6.17 -8.62
N THR A 102 -1.12 7.37 -8.36
CA THR A 102 0.23 7.77 -8.75
C THR A 102 0.90 8.65 -7.70
N ASP A 103 2.23 8.75 -7.75
CA ASP A 103 3.01 9.56 -6.81
C ASP A 103 2.95 11.05 -7.17
N VAL A 104 2.94 11.90 -6.13
CA VAL A 104 3.22 13.35 -6.23
C VAL A 104 4.44 13.68 -5.37
N HIS A 105 5.30 14.56 -5.88
CA HIS A 105 6.58 14.89 -5.23
C HIS A 105 6.65 16.34 -4.76
N GLU A 106 5.91 17.22 -5.41
CA GLU A 106 5.87 18.65 -5.18
C GLU A 106 4.42 19.16 -5.05
N PRO A 107 4.14 20.17 -4.21
CA PRO A 107 2.78 20.68 -4.03
C PRO A 107 2.09 21.15 -5.32
N TRP A 108 2.84 21.71 -6.28
CA TRP A 108 2.30 22.20 -7.54
C TRP A 108 1.81 21.08 -8.48
N GLN A 109 2.27 19.82 -8.28
CA GLN A 109 1.82 18.68 -9.07
C GLN A 109 0.43 18.21 -8.66
N VAL A 110 0.02 18.50 -7.43
CA VAL A 110 -1.18 17.90 -6.81
C VAL A 110 -2.45 18.22 -7.59
N GLU A 111 -2.68 19.48 -7.94
CA GLU A 111 -3.91 19.91 -8.61
C GLU A 111 -4.12 19.14 -9.92
N LYS A 112 -3.13 19.17 -10.81
CA LYS A 112 -3.20 18.48 -12.10
C LYS A 112 -3.28 16.96 -11.96
N THR A 113 -2.56 16.38 -11.00
CA THR A 113 -2.61 14.93 -10.73
C THR A 113 -3.98 14.51 -10.22
N ALA A 114 -4.63 15.32 -9.38
CA ALA A 114 -5.94 15.05 -8.82
C ALA A 114 -7.08 15.09 -9.86
N GLU A 115 -6.89 15.70 -11.01
CA GLU A 115 -7.85 15.62 -12.12
C GLU A 115 -8.00 14.19 -12.64
N VAL A 116 -6.92 13.41 -12.63
CA VAL A 116 -6.84 12.04 -13.15
C VAL A 116 -6.87 11.00 -12.04
N ALA A 117 -5.93 11.10 -11.08
CA ALA A 117 -5.74 10.09 -10.05
C ALA A 117 -6.87 10.11 -9.01
N ASP A 118 -7.32 8.92 -8.62
CA ASP A 118 -8.31 8.72 -7.56
C ASP A 118 -7.67 8.70 -6.18
N ILE A 119 -6.40 8.29 -6.12
CA ILE A 119 -5.58 8.31 -4.92
C ILE A 119 -4.26 9.01 -5.25
N LEU A 120 -3.89 9.99 -4.43
CA LEU A 120 -2.57 10.62 -4.48
C LEU A 120 -1.63 9.88 -3.54
N GLN A 121 -0.47 9.44 -4.03
CA GLN A 121 0.54 8.78 -3.21
C GLN A 121 1.66 9.74 -2.82
N ILE A 122 1.97 9.79 -1.53
CA ILE A 122 3.13 10.52 -1.01
C ILE A 122 4.27 9.52 -0.81
N PRO A 123 5.40 9.67 -1.51
CA PRO A 123 6.58 8.82 -1.35
C PRO A 123 7.13 8.82 0.08
N ALA A 124 7.79 7.74 0.47
CA ALA A 124 8.27 7.52 1.83
C ALA A 124 9.22 8.62 2.33
N PHE A 125 10.13 9.10 1.50
CA PHE A 125 11.07 10.18 1.89
C PHE A 125 10.36 11.50 2.15
N LEU A 126 9.20 11.72 1.55
CA LEU A 126 8.42 12.96 1.64
C LEU A 126 7.28 12.88 2.67
N CYS A 127 7.16 11.79 3.41
CA CYS A 127 6.04 11.54 4.33
C CYS A 127 5.89 12.58 5.45
N ARG A 128 6.91 13.39 5.74
CA ARG A 128 6.87 14.46 6.73
C ARG A 128 6.72 15.86 6.15
N GLN A 129 6.73 16.02 4.82
CA GLN A 129 6.65 17.33 4.14
C GLN A 129 5.26 17.94 4.31
N THR A 130 5.12 18.90 5.21
CA THR A 130 3.83 19.46 5.60
C THR A 130 3.10 20.08 4.43
N ASP A 131 3.79 20.89 3.62
CA ASP A 131 3.14 21.59 2.49
C ASP A 131 2.61 20.61 1.43
N LEU A 132 3.34 19.52 1.17
CA LEU A 132 2.91 18.48 0.24
C LEU A 132 1.69 17.70 0.79
N LEU A 133 1.72 17.34 2.07
CA LEU A 133 0.60 16.66 2.74
C LEU A 133 -0.66 17.55 2.74
N VAL A 134 -0.52 18.84 3.06
CA VAL A 134 -1.62 19.80 3.06
C VAL A 134 -2.18 20.02 1.65
N ALA A 135 -1.33 20.13 0.64
CA ALA A 135 -1.75 20.23 -0.75
C ALA A 135 -2.56 18.99 -1.18
N ALA A 136 -2.02 17.78 -0.90
CA ALA A 136 -2.70 16.54 -1.21
C ALA A 136 -4.05 16.42 -0.49
N ALA A 137 -4.11 16.77 0.81
CA ALA A 137 -5.35 16.77 1.58
C ALA A 137 -6.43 17.66 0.97
N LYS A 138 -6.06 18.85 0.51
CA LYS A 138 -6.98 19.84 -0.08
C LYS A 138 -7.49 19.48 -1.47
N SER A 139 -6.89 18.47 -2.12
CA SER A 139 -7.33 18.03 -3.46
C SER A 139 -8.71 17.34 -3.45
N GLY A 140 -9.21 16.92 -2.28
CA GLY A 140 -10.43 16.13 -2.13
C GLY A 140 -10.30 14.66 -2.55
N ARG A 141 -9.12 14.24 -2.99
CA ARG A 141 -8.81 12.83 -3.32
C ARG A 141 -8.42 12.04 -2.08
N ALA A 142 -8.47 10.72 -2.17
CA ALA A 142 -7.84 9.86 -1.17
C ALA A 142 -6.33 10.07 -1.18
N VAL A 143 -5.69 9.99 -0.01
CA VAL A 143 -4.24 10.18 0.12
C VAL A 143 -3.62 8.93 0.74
N ASN A 144 -2.71 8.30 0.01
CA ASN A 144 -1.89 7.21 0.51
C ASN A 144 -0.50 7.73 0.88
N VAL A 145 -0.08 7.59 2.13
CA VAL A 145 1.26 8.01 2.56
C VAL A 145 2.11 6.79 2.89
N LYS A 146 3.20 6.63 2.16
CA LYS A 146 4.21 5.61 2.49
C LYS A 146 5.01 6.06 3.70
N LYS A 147 5.00 5.27 4.77
CA LYS A 147 5.78 5.54 5.98
C LYS A 147 7.27 5.54 5.63
N GLY A 148 7.97 6.60 5.98
CA GLY A 148 9.43 6.70 5.79
C GLY A 148 10.18 5.57 6.51
N GLN A 149 11.26 5.08 5.89
CA GLN A 149 12.12 4.04 6.46
C GLN A 149 12.77 4.46 7.79
N PHE A 150 12.87 5.77 8.01
CA PHE A 150 13.43 6.40 9.20
C PHE A 150 12.39 6.67 10.30
N LEU A 151 11.09 6.44 10.01
CA LEU A 151 9.99 6.81 10.89
C LEU A 151 9.52 5.61 11.72
N ALA A 152 9.39 5.81 13.03
CA ALA A 152 8.76 4.82 13.89
C ALA A 152 7.25 4.72 13.58
N PRO A 153 6.62 3.53 13.73
CA PRO A 153 5.21 3.36 13.39
C PRO A 153 4.27 4.27 14.19
N TRP A 154 4.56 4.54 15.47
CA TRP A 154 3.75 5.47 16.29
C TRP A 154 3.87 6.93 15.88
N ASP A 155 4.98 7.34 15.25
CA ASP A 155 5.17 8.71 14.77
C ASP A 155 4.39 8.97 13.46
N ALA A 156 3.92 7.91 12.79
CA ALA A 156 3.03 8.04 11.63
C ALA A 156 1.67 8.68 11.99
N ARG A 157 1.31 8.73 13.30
CA ARG A 157 0.16 9.50 13.79
C ARG A 157 0.21 10.96 13.35
N ASN A 158 1.39 11.59 13.39
CA ASN A 158 1.55 12.98 12.98
C ASN A 158 1.20 13.22 11.51
N ILE A 159 1.36 12.20 10.65
CA ILE A 159 0.97 12.26 9.23
C ILE A 159 -0.56 12.31 9.15
N VAL A 160 -1.25 11.42 9.85
CA VAL A 160 -2.70 11.36 9.90
C VAL A 160 -3.29 12.66 10.42
N GLU A 161 -2.75 13.19 11.52
CA GLU A 161 -3.20 14.45 12.12
C GLU A 161 -3.04 15.64 11.18
N LYS A 162 -1.95 15.71 10.41
CA LYS A 162 -1.76 16.77 9.40
C LYS A 162 -2.79 16.68 8.27
N LEU A 163 -3.04 15.47 7.75
CA LEU A 163 -4.01 15.25 6.68
C LEU A 163 -5.43 15.57 7.16
N GLN A 164 -5.83 15.07 8.33
CA GLN A 164 -7.14 15.33 8.94
C GLN A 164 -7.31 16.81 9.27
N GLY A 165 -6.29 17.45 9.85
CA GLY A 165 -6.29 18.88 10.13
C GLY A 165 -6.40 19.75 8.87
N ALA A 166 -6.03 19.23 7.70
CA ALA A 166 -6.20 19.87 6.40
C ALA A 166 -7.50 19.47 5.67
N GLY A 167 -8.36 18.64 6.30
CA GLY A 167 -9.68 18.25 5.79
C GLY A 167 -9.72 16.95 4.98
N CYS A 168 -8.66 16.12 5.00
CA CYS A 168 -8.66 14.82 4.34
C CYS A 168 -9.27 13.75 5.26
N GLU A 169 -10.33 13.10 4.81
CA GLU A 169 -10.97 11.99 5.53
C GLU A 169 -10.57 10.60 4.96
N LYS A 170 -10.13 10.55 3.69
CA LYS A 170 -9.78 9.32 2.98
C LYS A 170 -8.27 9.09 3.00
N ILE A 171 -7.77 8.52 4.08
CA ILE A 171 -6.33 8.36 4.34
C ILE A 171 -5.96 6.88 4.36
N LEU A 172 -4.88 6.53 3.67
CA LEU A 172 -4.19 5.25 3.75
C LEU A 172 -2.78 5.47 4.31
N LEU A 173 -2.37 4.62 5.24
CA LEU A 173 -0.97 4.54 5.68
C LEU A 173 -0.33 3.27 5.13
N THR A 174 0.81 3.41 4.46
CA THR A 174 1.54 2.28 3.89
C THR A 174 2.83 1.99 4.65
N GLU A 175 2.94 0.78 5.22
CA GLU A 175 4.20 0.22 5.71
C GLU A 175 5.03 -0.28 4.52
N ARG A 176 6.34 0.02 4.52
CA ARG A 176 7.27 -0.38 3.45
C ARG A 176 8.68 -0.73 3.95
N GLY A 177 8.78 -1.08 5.20
CA GLY A 177 10.03 -1.38 5.88
C GLY A 177 10.69 -0.17 6.53
N ALA A 178 11.51 -0.45 7.52
CA ALA A 178 12.35 0.50 8.22
C ALA A 178 13.84 0.17 8.00
N SER A 179 14.70 1.18 7.95
CA SER A 179 16.15 0.99 7.83
C SER A 179 16.69 0.20 9.01
N PHE A 180 17.44 -0.84 8.73
CA PHE A 180 18.09 -1.69 9.73
C PHE A 180 19.55 -1.91 9.36
N GLY A 181 20.40 -1.05 9.85
CA GLY A 181 21.78 -0.94 9.38
C GLY A 181 21.88 -0.27 8.01
N TYR A 182 22.99 -0.53 7.31
CA TYR A 182 23.22 -0.02 5.96
C TYR A 182 22.62 -0.94 4.91
N ASN A 183 22.04 -0.36 3.85
CA ASN A 183 21.56 -1.07 2.65
C ASN A 183 20.56 -2.22 2.92
N ASN A 184 19.85 -2.17 4.05
CA ASN A 184 18.91 -3.21 4.44
C ASN A 184 17.65 -2.62 5.05
N LEU A 185 16.54 -3.31 4.85
CA LEU A 185 15.23 -3.00 5.41
C LEU A 185 14.67 -4.19 6.17
N VAL A 186 13.91 -3.90 7.22
CA VAL A 186 13.12 -4.90 7.95
C VAL A 186 11.70 -4.40 8.13
N VAL A 187 10.75 -5.32 8.23
CA VAL A 187 9.36 -5.03 8.57
C VAL A 187 9.08 -5.49 9.99
N ASP A 188 8.71 -4.56 10.85
CA ASP A 188 8.16 -4.88 12.15
C ASP A 188 6.66 -5.12 12.00
N LEU A 189 6.22 -6.37 12.10
CA LEU A 189 4.80 -6.72 11.95
C LEU A 189 3.89 -6.03 12.97
N ARG A 190 4.43 -5.57 14.11
CA ARG A 190 3.69 -4.76 15.09
C ARG A 190 3.33 -3.38 14.54
N SER A 191 3.99 -2.92 13.48
CA SER A 191 3.67 -1.64 12.84
C SER A 191 2.24 -1.60 12.31
N PHE A 192 1.71 -2.72 11.83
CA PHE A 192 0.35 -2.79 11.28
C PHE A 192 -0.72 -2.47 12.32
N PRO A 193 -0.84 -3.18 13.45
CA PRO A 193 -1.83 -2.82 14.47
C PRO A 193 -1.56 -1.46 15.10
N ILE A 194 -0.31 -1.01 15.23
CA ILE A 194 0.03 0.33 15.74
C ILE A 194 -0.54 1.40 14.81
N MET A 195 -0.25 1.34 13.51
CA MET A 195 -0.76 2.33 12.56
C MET A 195 -2.29 2.26 12.40
N ARG A 196 -2.86 1.05 12.44
CA ARG A 196 -4.31 0.85 12.40
C ARG A 196 -5.03 1.49 13.58
N SER A 197 -4.38 1.58 14.75
CA SER A 197 -4.94 2.24 15.94
C SER A 197 -5.16 3.75 15.77
N PHE A 198 -4.66 4.35 14.68
CA PHE A 198 -4.93 5.76 14.35
C PHE A 198 -6.28 5.96 13.64
N GLY A 199 -7.04 4.88 13.44
CA GLY A 199 -8.37 4.93 12.83
C GLY A 199 -8.37 5.00 11.31
N VAL A 200 -7.26 4.67 10.65
CA VAL A 200 -7.13 4.67 9.18
C VAL A 200 -6.72 3.29 8.66
N PRO A 201 -7.15 2.90 7.45
CA PRO A 201 -6.72 1.66 6.83
C PRO A 201 -5.21 1.61 6.59
N VAL A 202 -4.64 0.41 6.75
CA VAL A 202 -3.21 0.15 6.62
C VAL A 202 -2.94 -0.69 5.38
N VAL A 203 -2.04 -0.20 4.54
CA VAL A 203 -1.53 -0.89 3.35
C VAL A 203 -0.15 -1.47 3.66
N PHE A 204 0.14 -2.66 3.19
CA PHE A 204 1.48 -3.22 3.22
C PHE A 204 2.10 -3.23 1.83
N ASP A 205 3.16 -2.46 1.64
CA ASP A 205 3.99 -2.47 0.44
C ASP A 205 5.04 -3.58 0.55
N VAL A 206 4.72 -4.70 -0.04
CA VAL A 206 5.54 -5.91 0.00
C VAL A 206 6.81 -5.74 -0.81
N THR A 207 6.70 -5.21 -2.02
CA THR A 207 7.82 -5.15 -2.97
C THR A 207 8.91 -4.19 -2.51
N HIS A 208 8.53 -3.01 -2.03
CA HIS A 208 9.52 -2.04 -1.52
C HIS A 208 10.09 -2.41 -0.14
N SER A 209 9.42 -3.27 0.63
CA SER A 209 9.97 -3.80 1.89
C SER A 209 11.14 -4.74 1.70
N LEU A 210 11.29 -5.28 0.49
CA LEU A 210 12.34 -6.22 0.09
C LEU A 210 13.47 -5.56 -0.71
N GLN A 211 13.47 -4.22 -0.80
CA GLN A 211 14.58 -3.48 -1.40
C GLN A 211 15.85 -3.58 -0.55
N LEU A 212 16.98 -3.59 -1.23
CA LEU A 212 18.31 -3.37 -0.68
C LEU A 212 18.81 -2.00 -1.17
N PRO A 213 18.50 -0.92 -0.45
CA PRO A 213 18.79 0.45 -0.91
C PRO A 213 20.28 0.63 -1.18
N GLY A 214 20.64 1.05 -2.41
CA GLY A 214 22.04 1.23 -2.82
C GLY A 214 22.86 -0.07 -2.90
N GLY A 215 22.24 -1.24 -2.78
CA GLY A 215 22.94 -2.54 -2.74
C GLY A 215 23.71 -2.90 -4.03
N LEU A 216 23.37 -2.25 -5.14
CA LEU A 216 24.08 -2.39 -6.43
C LEU A 216 24.85 -1.11 -6.82
N GLY A 217 25.20 -0.27 -5.85
CA GLY A 217 25.91 1.00 -6.06
C GLY A 217 25.00 2.07 -6.70
N LYS A 218 24.88 2.08 -8.03
CA LYS A 218 24.02 3.03 -8.78
C LYS A 218 22.56 2.63 -8.86
N ALA A 219 22.18 1.44 -8.37
CA ALA A 219 20.82 0.91 -8.40
C ALA A 219 20.45 0.24 -7.08
N THR A 220 19.15 0.15 -6.80
CA THR A 220 18.60 -0.60 -5.68
C THR A 220 18.59 -2.09 -6.02
N GLY A 221 19.15 -2.91 -5.14
CA GLY A 221 18.99 -4.36 -5.18
C GLY A 221 17.65 -4.79 -4.61
N GLY A 222 17.32 -6.08 -4.70
CA GLY A 222 16.07 -6.60 -4.18
C GLY A 222 16.10 -8.10 -3.93
N GLN A 223 15.10 -8.56 -3.19
CA GLN A 223 14.93 -9.94 -2.75
C GLN A 223 13.53 -10.44 -3.12
N SER A 224 13.18 -10.37 -4.42
CA SER A 224 11.83 -10.71 -4.92
C SER A 224 11.42 -12.15 -4.65
N GLU A 225 12.36 -13.04 -4.34
CA GLU A 225 12.09 -14.43 -3.90
C GLU A 225 11.25 -14.50 -2.62
N TYR A 226 11.26 -13.47 -1.78
CA TYR A 226 10.48 -13.41 -0.53
C TYR A 226 9.13 -12.71 -0.65
N ILE A 227 8.74 -12.21 -1.83
CA ILE A 227 7.47 -11.49 -2.01
C ILE A 227 6.28 -12.30 -1.49
N GLU A 228 6.17 -13.59 -1.84
CA GLU A 228 5.07 -14.44 -1.36
C GLU A 228 5.06 -14.62 0.16
N ASN A 229 6.24 -14.71 0.78
CA ASN A 229 6.37 -14.85 2.22
C ASN A 229 5.89 -13.61 2.95
N PHE A 230 6.34 -12.44 2.49
CA PHE A 230 5.97 -11.15 3.08
C PHE A 230 4.49 -10.82 2.87
N ALA A 231 3.96 -11.03 1.66
CA ALA A 231 2.56 -10.79 1.37
C ALA A 231 1.64 -11.63 2.29
N ARG A 232 1.94 -12.92 2.46
CA ARG A 232 1.19 -13.81 3.37
C ARG A 232 1.27 -13.35 4.81
N ALA A 233 2.46 -12.97 5.28
CA ALA A 233 2.65 -12.46 6.65
C ALA A 233 1.84 -11.19 6.90
N GLY A 234 1.86 -10.23 5.95
CA GLY A 234 1.07 -9.00 6.04
C GLY A 234 -0.42 -9.26 6.13
N VAL A 235 -0.96 -10.12 5.25
CA VAL A 235 -2.38 -10.48 5.28
C VAL A 235 -2.74 -11.20 6.59
N ALA A 236 -1.91 -12.12 7.06
CA ALA A 236 -2.11 -12.82 8.33
C ALA A 236 -2.11 -11.85 9.54
N CYS A 237 -1.36 -10.74 9.46
CA CYS A 237 -1.39 -9.67 10.46
C CYS A 237 -2.59 -8.72 10.32
N GLY A 238 -3.43 -8.91 9.29
CA GLY A 238 -4.69 -8.20 9.12
C GLY A 238 -4.55 -6.79 8.56
N VAL A 239 -3.67 -6.60 7.57
CA VAL A 239 -3.64 -5.36 6.78
C VAL A 239 -4.91 -5.22 5.93
N ASP A 240 -5.28 -3.98 5.60
CA ASP A 240 -6.48 -3.68 4.81
C ASP A 240 -6.24 -3.76 3.30
N ALA A 241 -4.98 -3.58 2.90
CA ALA A 241 -4.60 -3.71 1.49
C ALA A 241 -3.14 -4.16 1.32
N ILE A 242 -2.87 -4.79 0.19
CA ILE A 242 -1.52 -5.16 -0.26
C ILE A 242 -1.14 -4.30 -1.46
N PHE A 243 0.04 -3.70 -1.38
CA PHE A 243 0.69 -3.02 -2.49
C PHE A 243 1.82 -3.90 -3.03
N MET A 244 1.84 -4.12 -4.35
CA MET A 244 2.95 -4.80 -5.04
C MET A 244 3.20 -4.16 -6.41
N GLU A 245 4.46 -3.93 -6.74
CA GLU A 245 4.84 -3.67 -8.12
C GLU A 245 4.86 -4.97 -8.91
N VAL A 246 4.20 -4.97 -10.06
CA VAL A 246 3.99 -6.13 -10.94
C VAL A 246 4.43 -5.79 -12.34
N HIS A 247 5.16 -6.69 -13.00
CA HIS A 247 5.65 -6.47 -14.35
C HIS A 247 5.59 -7.77 -15.16
N ASP A 248 5.32 -7.69 -16.47
CA ASP A 248 5.31 -8.85 -17.36
C ASP A 248 6.71 -9.47 -17.49
N ASN A 249 7.74 -8.63 -17.51
CA ASN A 249 9.15 -9.04 -17.58
C ASN A 249 10.04 -8.18 -16.67
N PRO A 250 10.11 -8.46 -15.34
CA PRO A 250 10.90 -7.66 -14.40
C PRO A 250 12.36 -7.45 -14.78
N ALA A 251 12.97 -8.40 -15.49
CA ALA A 251 14.36 -8.28 -15.94
C ALA A 251 14.59 -7.16 -16.98
N LYS A 252 13.53 -6.71 -17.66
CA LYS A 252 13.56 -5.62 -18.65
C LYS A 252 13.00 -4.31 -18.11
N ALA A 253 12.43 -4.32 -16.91
CA ALA A 253 11.85 -3.11 -16.30
C ALA A 253 12.92 -2.01 -16.16
N PRO A 254 12.64 -0.76 -16.58
CA PRO A 254 13.59 0.34 -16.51
C PRO A 254 13.84 0.82 -15.09
N SER A 255 12.99 0.39 -14.15
CA SER A 255 13.01 0.78 -12.74
C SER A 255 12.62 -0.39 -11.85
N ASP A 256 13.36 -0.57 -10.73
CA ASP A 256 13.08 -1.50 -9.62
C ASP A 256 12.82 -2.97 -10.02
N GLY A 257 13.30 -3.40 -11.20
CA GLY A 257 13.12 -4.76 -11.72
C GLY A 257 13.38 -5.87 -10.69
N PRO A 258 14.49 -5.85 -9.91
CA PRO A 258 14.78 -6.87 -8.90
C PRO A 258 13.74 -7.01 -7.79
N ASN A 259 12.82 -6.06 -7.66
CA ASN A 259 11.78 -6.05 -6.62
C ASN A 259 10.37 -6.30 -7.15
N GLN A 260 10.16 -6.33 -8.46
CA GLN A 260 8.83 -6.50 -9.02
C GLN A 260 8.40 -7.97 -9.05
N LEU A 261 7.11 -8.21 -8.81
CA LEU A 261 6.49 -9.52 -8.97
C LEU A 261 6.28 -9.81 -10.45
N PRO A 262 6.74 -10.97 -10.99
CA PRO A 262 6.34 -11.37 -12.34
C PRO A 262 4.82 -11.55 -12.47
N LEU A 263 4.21 -10.95 -13.50
CA LEU A 263 2.78 -11.00 -13.77
C LEU A 263 2.24 -12.45 -13.77
N ALA A 264 2.97 -13.38 -14.36
CA ALA A 264 2.61 -14.80 -14.40
C ALA A 264 2.46 -15.48 -13.01
N ARG A 265 2.95 -14.85 -11.95
CA ARG A 265 2.81 -15.35 -10.55
C ARG A 265 1.66 -14.70 -9.80
N LEU A 266 1.06 -13.63 -10.35
CA LEU A 266 0.10 -12.79 -9.64
C LEU A 266 -1.14 -13.56 -9.23
N GLU A 267 -1.82 -14.22 -10.15
CA GLU A 267 -3.08 -14.92 -9.89
C GLU A 267 -2.95 -15.93 -8.74
N LYS A 268 -1.94 -16.81 -8.83
CA LYS A 268 -1.70 -17.83 -7.80
C LYS A 268 -1.45 -17.20 -6.43
N LEU A 269 -0.77 -16.06 -6.39
CA LEU A 269 -0.53 -15.35 -5.14
C LEU A 269 -1.82 -14.75 -4.60
N LEU A 270 -2.61 -14.05 -5.42
CA LEU A 270 -3.88 -13.43 -4.99
C LEU A 270 -4.85 -14.44 -4.41
N VAL A 271 -4.99 -15.63 -5.03
CA VAL A 271 -5.84 -16.70 -4.51
C VAL A 271 -5.42 -17.09 -3.08
N LYS A 272 -4.12 -17.29 -2.85
CA LYS A 272 -3.60 -17.62 -1.50
C LYS A 272 -3.84 -16.50 -0.49
N LEU A 273 -3.64 -15.24 -0.89
CA LEU A 273 -3.83 -14.10 0.00
C LEU A 273 -5.29 -13.95 0.39
N LYS A 274 -6.21 -14.14 -0.56
CA LYS A 274 -7.66 -14.15 -0.29
C LYS A 274 -8.04 -15.23 0.73
N GLN A 275 -7.56 -16.47 0.56
CA GLN A 275 -7.82 -17.57 1.50
C GLN A 275 -7.29 -17.27 2.91
N ILE A 276 -6.09 -16.69 3.05
CA ILE A 276 -5.56 -16.29 4.36
C ILE A 276 -6.41 -15.18 4.96
N HIS A 277 -6.83 -14.21 4.15
CA HIS A 277 -7.67 -13.11 4.61
C HIS A 277 -9.02 -13.59 5.13
N GLU A 278 -9.68 -14.49 4.41
CA GLU A 278 -10.94 -15.13 4.83
C GLU A 278 -10.77 -15.83 6.17
N LEU A 279 -9.72 -16.64 6.33
CA LEU A 279 -9.43 -17.34 7.59
C LEU A 279 -9.24 -16.39 8.78
N VAL A 280 -8.47 -15.30 8.60
CA VAL A 280 -8.21 -14.32 9.67
C VAL A 280 -9.46 -13.50 10.01
N ASN A 281 -10.34 -13.25 9.04
CA ASN A 281 -11.58 -12.50 9.30
C ASN A 281 -12.67 -13.35 9.96
N ASP A 282 -12.74 -14.63 9.68
CA ASP A 282 -13.67 -15.54 10.39
C ASP A 282 -13.42 -15.53 11.90
N ASP A 283 -12.15 -15.53 12.32
CA ASP A 283 -11.79 -15.40 13.74
C ASP A 283 -12.25 -14.06 14.34
N ARG A 284 -12.16 -12.96 13.59
CA ARG A 284 -12.59 -11.62 14.05
C ARG A 284 -14.10 -11.46 14.13
N THR A 285 -14.87 -12.12 13.26
CA THR A 285 -16.34 -12.12 13.32
C THR A 285 -16.83 -12.99 14.44
N GLY A 286 -16.17 -14.10 14.76
CA GLY A 286 -16.45 -14.94 15.93
C GLY A 286 -16.28 -14.20 17.26
N GLU A 287 -15.26 -13.36 17.39
CA GLU A 287 -15.04 -12.52 18.58
C GLU A 287 -16.10 -11.41 18.73
N ARG A 288 -16.63 -10.85 17.65
CA ARG A 288 -17.70 -9.83 17.68
C ARG A 288 -19.07 -10.40 18.03
N ASN A 289 -19.34 -11.66 17.72
CA ASN A 289 -20.60 -12.33 18.02
C ASN A 289 -20.64 -12.97 19.43
N GLY A 290 -19.66 -12.65 20.29
CA GLY A 290 -19.57 -12.82 21.73
C GLY A 290 -20.45 -13.89 22.34
N GLU A 291 -20.16 -15.17 22.13
CA GLU A 291 -20.44 -16.18 23.13
C GLU A 291 -19.23 -16.31 24.05
N ALA A 292 -19.27 -15.60 25.16
CA ALA A 292 -18.40 -15.87 26.29
C ALA A 292 -18.60 -17.35 26.69
N ARG A 293 -17.71 -18.23 26.24
CA ARG A 293 -17.59 -19.56 26.82
C ARG A 293 -17.17 -19.36 28.27
N SER A 294 -18.17 -19.41 29.19
CA SER A 294 -17.92 -19.51 30.59
C SER A 294 -17.19 -20.83 30.87
N VAL A 295 -15.90 -20.74 31.10
CA VAL A 295 -15.16 -21.85 31.72
C VAL A 295 -15.64 -21.94 33.16
N SER A 296 -16.58 -22.83 33.44
CA SER A 296 -16.94 -23.19 34.80
C SER A 296 -15.77 -24.02 35.37
N THR A 297 -14.94 -23.36 36.16
CA THR A 297 -14.02 -24.06 37.05
C THR A 297 -14.84 -24.53 38.26
N SER A 298 -15.36 -25.76 38.19
CA SER A 298 -15.76 -26.49 39.37
C SER A 298 -14.49 -26.97 40.11
N VAL A 299 -14.11 -26.21 41.13
CA VAL A 299 -13.17 -26.70 42.15
C VAL A 299 -14.00 -27.52 43.13
N GLU A 300 -14.03 -28.84 42.96
CA GLU A 300 -14.46 -29.74 44.01
C GLU A 300 -13.40 -29.76 45.12
N GLY A 301 -13.76 -29.25 46.29
CA GLY A 301 -13.02 -29.44 47.50
C GLY A 301 -13.14 -30.88 47.99
N GLY A 302 -12.03 -31.50 48.32
CA GLY A 302 -11.93 -32.78 49.00
C GLY A 302 -10.84 -32.74 50.05
N VAL A 303 -11.29 -32.62 51.30
CA VAL A 303 -10.69 -33.05 52.58
C VAL A 303 -9.15 -33.15 52.69
#